data_ae97c42355f6ba109aae809f4643a1a0
#
_entry.id   ae97c42355f6ba109aae809f4643a1a0
#
_cell.length_a   1.000
_cell.length_b   1.000
_cell.length_c   1.000
_cell.angle_alpha   90.00
_cell.angle_beta   90.00
_cell.angle_gamma   90.00
#
_symmetry.space_group_name_H-M   'P 1'
#
loop_
_entity.id
_entity.type
_entity.pdbx_description
1 polymer ?
#
loop_
_entity_poly.entity_id
_entity_poly.type
_entity_poly.pdbx_seq_one_letter_code
_entity_poly.pdbx_strand_id
1 'polypeptide(L)'
;MTANQAKTLAEQANADNEEKLIKAIDNKILDQAKKGKYRVGVPLKYATEKLLQHYRDQGFKIIEDFETVSWLPPRYLITWDEAKSLSPLEFKEEEIYRKLEEISNDFN
;
A
#
# COMPACT_ATOMS: atom_id res chain seq x y z
N MET A 1 -31.63 14.69 18.16
CA MET A 1 -30.82 13.50 17.81
C MET A 1 -30.31 12.83 19.06
N THR A 2 -30.49 11.52 19.19
CA THR A 2 -29.98 10.75 20.34
C THR A 2 -28.53 10.30 20.06
N ALA A 3 -27.81 9.94 21.13
CA ALA A 3 -26.46 9.41 20.99
C ALA A 3 -26.41 8.12 20.14
N ASN A 4 -27.42 7.26 20.26
CA ASN A 4 -27.54 6.04 19.46
C ASN A 4 -27.74 6.33 17.97
N GLN A 5 -28.52 7.36 17.64
CA GLN A 5 -28.70 7.79 16.24
C GLN A 5 -27.40 8.34 15.66
N ALA A 6 -26.68 9.16 16.42
CA ALA A 6 -25.38 9.67 16.00
C ALA A 6 -24.37 8.55 15.78
N LYS A 7 -24.33 7.57 16.67
CA LYS A 7 -23.47 6.39 16.55
C LYS A 7 -23.78 5.59 15.28
N THR A 8 -25.06 5.33 15.00
CA THR A 8 -25.49 4.59 13.81
C THR A 8 -25.09 5.32 12.52
N LEU A 9 -25.28 6.64 12.47
CA LEU A 9 -24.88 7.44 11.33
C LEU A 9 -23.35 7.42 11.11
N ALA A 10 -22.60 7.51 12.22
CA ALA A 10 -21.14 7.45 12.15
C ALA A 10 -20.66 6.06 11.66
N GLU A 11 -21.26 4.99 12.14
CA GLU A 11 -20.95 3.64 11.72
C GLU A 11 -21.27 3.42 10.23
N GLN A 12 -22.39 3.93 9.73
CA GLN A 12 -22.73 3.87 8.31
C GLN A 12 -21.76 4.68 7.45
N ALA A 13 -21.41 5.89 7.86
CA ALA A 13 -20.46 6.72 7.16
C ALA A 13 -19.07 6.07 7.10
N ASN A 14 -18.62 5.46 8.19
CA ASN A 14 -17.35 4.74 8.25
C ASN A 14 -17.36 3.50 7.37
N ALA A 15 -18.48 2.76 7.34
CA ALA A 15 -18.62 1.59 6.45
C ALA A 15 -18.56 1.99 4.98
N ASP A 16 -19.23 3.07 4.60
CA ASP A 16 -19.20 3.59 3.22
C ASP A 16 -17.80 4.05 2.83
N ASN A 17 -17.11 4.75 3.72
CA ASN A 17 -15.73 5.22 3.50
C ASN A 17 -14.77 4.05 3.37
N GLU A 18 -14.94 3.01 4.18
CA GLU A 18 -14.13 1.80 4.13
C GLU A 18 -14.33 1.06 2.79
N GLU A 19 -15.55 0.94 2.30
CA GLU A 19 -15.85 0.34 1.01
C GLU A 19 -15.18 1.12 -0.15
N LYS A 20 -15.25 2.44 -0.13
CA LYS A 20 -14.57 3.30 -1.11
C LYS A 20 -13.06 3.13 -1.04
N LEU A 21 -12.52 3.03 0.15
CA LEU A 21 -11.09 2.82 0.37
C LEU A 21 -10.63 1.46 -0.16
N ILE A 22 -11.41 0.41 0.09
CA ILE A 22 -11.13 -0.93 -0.45
C ILE A 22 -11.13 -0.91 -1.97
N LYS A 23 -12.10 -0.26 -2.61
CA LYS A 23 -12.12 -0.12 -4.07
C LYS A 23 -10.89 0.60 -4.60
N ALA A 24 -10.48 1.68 -3.93
CA ALA A 24 -9.28 2.44 -4.32
C ALA A 24 -8.01 1.60 -4.17
N ILE A 25 -7.89 0.83 -3.11
CA ILE A 25 -6.75 -0.06 -2.89
C ILE A 25 -6.75 -1.20 -3.91
N ASP A 26 -7.89 -1.83 -4.17
CA ASP A 26 -8.02 -2.89 -5.16
C ASP A 26 -7.60 -2.42 -6.56
N ASN A 27 -7.98 -1.19 -6.93
CA ASN A 27 -7.56 -0.59 -8.19
C ASN A 27 -6.05 -0.38 -8.24
N LYS A 28 -5.44 0.04 -7.13
CA LYS A 28 -3.98 0.17 -7.04
C LYS A 28 -3.27 -1.19 -7.12
N ILE A 29 -3.81 -2.21 -6.47
CA ILE A 29 -3.29 -3.58 -6.55
C ILE A 29 -3.29 -4.04 -8.00
N LEU A 30 -4.42 -3.88 -8.69
CA LEU A 30 -4.56 -4.25 -10.09
C LEU A 30 -3.55 -3.51 -10.97
N ASP A 31 -3.42 -2.21 -10.80
CA ASP A 31 -2.49 -1.37 -11.55
C ASP A 31 -1.03 -1.79 -11.32
N GLN A 32 -0.64 -2.00 -10.07
CA GLN A 32 0.71 -2.43 -9.72
C GLN A 32 1.01 -3.84 -10.22
N ALA A 33 0.06 -4.75 -10.09
CA ALA A 33 0.21 -6.12 -10.59
C ALA A 33 0.42 -6.14 -12.12
N LYS A 34 -0.32 -5.32 -12.85
CA LYS A 34 -0.13 -5.17 -14.32
C LYS A 34 1.25 -4.64 -14.69
N LYS A 35 1.86 -3.86 -13.82
CA LYS A 35 3.22 -3.34 -13.99
C LYS A 35 4.31 -4.32 -13.53
N GLY A 36 3.93 -5.51 -13.08
CA GLY A 36 4.86 -6.52 -12.58
C GLY A 36 5.37 -6.25 -11.17
N LYS A 37 4.69 -5.41 -10.41
CA LYS A 37 5.03 -5.12 -9.01
C LYS A 37 4.24 -6.02 -8.07
N TYR A 38 4.70 -6.15 -6.83
CA TYR A 38 4.18 -7.14 -5.88
C TYR A 38 3.66 -6.54 -4.57
N ARG A 39 3.52 -5.22 -4.50
CA ARG A 39 3.09 -4.54 -3.29
C ARG A 39 2.39 -3.21 -3.55
N VAL A 40 1.58 -2.80 -2.57
CA VAL A 40 0.94 -1.49 -2.50
C VAL A 40 1.11 -0.93 -1.10
N GLY A 41 1.48 0.33 -0.97
CA GLY A 41 1.58 1.01 0.32
C GLY A 41 0.26 1.65 0.72
N VAL A 42 -0.11 1.48 1.99
CA VAL A 42 -1.29 2.12 2.59
C VAL A 42 -0.85 2.97 3.78
N PRO A 43 -1.09 4.29 3.76
CA PRO A 43 -0.75 5.14 4.90
C PRO A 43 -1.46 4.70 6.18
N LEU A 44 -0.79 4.87 7.33
CA LEU A 44 -1.33 4.44 8.63
C LEU A 44 -2.72 4.99 8.92
N LYS A 45 -2.99 6.22 8.53
CA LYS A 45 -4.28 6.88 8.79
C LYS A 45 -5.48 6.19 8.14
N TYR A 46 -5.24 5.39 7.10
CA TYR A 46 -6.28 4.63 6.40
C TYR A 46 -6.27 3.16 6.75
N ALA A 47 -5.23 2.69 7.42
CA ALA A 47 -5.02 1.27 7.72
C ALA A 47 -5.71 0.87 9.03
N THR A 48 -7.02 0.69 8.99
CA THR A 48 -7.75 0.13 10.12
C THR A 48 -7.50 -1.37 10.22
N GLU A 49 -7.63 -1.93 11.42
CA GLU A 49 -7.47 -3.38 11.63
C GLU A 49 -8.44 -4.19 10.76
N LYS A 50 -9.65 -3.69 10.60
CA LYS A 50 -10.68 -4.31 9.75
C LYS A 50 -10.27 -4.33 8.28
N LEU A 51 -9.69 -3.24 7.78
CA LEU A 51 -9.17 -3.15 6.41
C LEU A 51 -8.02 -4.15 6.20
N LEU A 52 -7.07 -4.19 7.12
CA LEU A 52 -5.93 -5.10 7.05
C LEU A 52 -6.38 -6.56 7.08
N GLN A 53 -7.36 -6.88 7.94
CA GLN A 53 -7.91 -8.23 8.03
C GLN A 53 -8.62 -8.64 6.75
N HIS A 54 -9.32 -7.71 6.09
CA HIS A 54 -9.95 -7.94 4.79
C HIS A 54 -8.94 -8.48 3.77
N TYR A 55 -7.76 -7.88 3.71
CA TYR A 55 -6.72 -8.31 2.76
C TYR A 55 -6.01 -9.59 3.22
N ARG A 56 -5.79 -9.77 4.51
CA ARG A 56 -5.25 -11.03 5.04
C ARG A 56 -6.16 -12.21 4.70
N ASP A 57 -7.47 -12.04 4.82
CA ASP A 57 -8.45 -13.07 4.50
C ASP A 57 -8.44 -13.46 3.02
N GLN A 58 -7.99 -12.59 2.14
CA GLN A 58 -7.83 -12.84 0.71
C GLN A 58 -6.46 -13.41 0.33
N GLY A 59 -5.61 -13.68 1.30
CA GLY A 59 -4.29 -14.27 1.07
C GLY A 59 -3.15 -13.29 0.90
N PHE A 60 -3.41 -11.99 1.02
CA PHE A 60 -2.36 -10.97 1.04
C PHE A 60 -1.63 -10.98 2.38
N LYS A 61 -0.37 -10.63 2.37
CA LYS A 61 0.41 -10.39 3.58
C LYS A 61 0.54 -8.90 3.84
N ILE A 62 0.53 -8.52 5.11
CA ILE A 62 0.67 -7.14 5.54
C ILE A 62 2.02 -6.99 6.24
N ILE A 63 2.81 -6.05 5.75
CA ILE A 63 4.14 -5.76 6.30
C ILE A 63 4.11 -4.34 6.87
N GLU A 64 4.62 -4.20 8.09
CA GLU A 64 4.81 -2.91 8.72
C GLU A 64 6.07 -2.23 8.15
N ASP A 65 5.87 -1.14 7.43
CA ASP A 65 6.96 -0.32 6.90
C ASP A 65 6.97 1.02 7.64
N PHE A 66 7.52 0.99 8.84
CA PHE A 66 7.58 2.14 9.74
C PHE A 66 8.94 2.82 9.74
N GLU A 67 9.88 2.33 8.92
CA GLU A 67 11.15 3.00 8.76
C GLU A 67 10.95 4.35 8.08
N THR A 68 11.17 5.38 8.85
CA THR A 68 11.08 6.76 8.39
C THR A 68 12.33 7.13 7.59
N VAL A 69 12.25 7.00 6.29
CA VAL A 69 13.04 7.89 5.44
C VAL A 69 12.35 9.25 5.53
N SER A 70 13.10 10.31 5.65
CA SER A 70 12.62 11.65 6.04
C SER A 70 11.53 12.28 5.17
N TRP A 71 11.15 11.64 4.08
CA TRP A 71 10.10 12.09 3.15
C TRP A 71 8.94 11.10 2.96
N LEU A 72 9.03 9.89 3.53
CA LEU A 72 7.95 8.90 3.45
C LEU A 72 7.32 8.71 4.82
N PRO A 73 6.00 8.95 4.96
CA PRO A 73 5.31 8.63 6.19
C PRO A 73 5.30 7.11 6.42
N PRO A 74 5.22 6.66 7.67
CA PRO A 74 5.05 5.25 7.98
C PRO A 74 3.80 4.71 7.31
N ARG A 75 3.87 3.46 6.82
CA ARG A 75 2.80 2.83 6.06
C ARG A 75 2.78 1.33 6.29
N TYR A 76 1.66 0.70 5.94
CA TYR A 76 1.58 -0.74 5.77
C TYR A 76 1.77 -1.09 4.30
N LEU A 77 2.44 -2.20 4.04
CA LEU A 77 2.58 -2.75 2.69
C LEU A 77 1.65 -3.95 2.56
N ILE A 78 0.76 -3.91 1.59
CA ILE A 78 -0.05 -5.06 1.20
C ILE A 78 0.70 -5.77 0.08
N THR A 79 1.10 -7.02 0.31
CA THR A 79 1.93 -7.76 -0.64
C THR A 79 1.25 -9.05 -1.08
N TRP A 80 1.52 -9.46 -2.32
CA TRP A 80 1.09 -10.75 -2.86
C TRP A 80 2.26 -11.69 -3.20
N ASP A 81 3.46 -11.23 -3.00
CA ASP A 81 4.68 -12.05 -2.99
C ASP A 81 5.67 -11.42 -2.04
N GLU A 82 5.72 -11.93 -0.80
CA GLU A 82 6.53 -11.36 0.27
C GLU A 82 8.03 -11.38 -0.07
N ALA A 83 8.52 -12.46 -0.66
CA ALA A 83 9.93 -12.58 -0.99
C ALA A 83 10.37 -11.50 -1.99
N LYS A 84 9.56 -11.22 -3.00
CA LYS A 84 9.84 -10.20 -4.00
C LYS A 84 9.55 -8.79 -3.49
N SER A 85 8.60 -8.64 -2.58
CA SER A 85 8.26 -7.35 -1.97
C SER A 85 9.28 -6.87 -0.95
N LEU A 86 9.91 -7.81 -0.24
CA LEU A 86 10.88 -7.52 0.82
C LEU A 86 12.30 -7.37 0.33
N SER A 87 12.56 -7.64 -0.96
CA SER A 87 13.90 -7.49 -1.51
C SER A 87 14.23 -5.99 -1.60
N PRO A 88 14.95 -5.41 -0.64
CA PRO A 88 15.40 -4.02 -0.75
C PRO A 88 16.36 -3.82 -1.92
N LEU A 89 16.87 -4.91 -2.44
CA LEU A 89 17.72 -4.94 -3.62
C LEU A 89 16.94 -4.60 -4.91
N GLU A 90 15.66 -4.95 -5.02
CA GLU A 90 14.86 -4.62 -6.21
C GLU A 90 14.73 -3.12 -6.44
N PHE A 91 14.47 -2.35 -5.37
CA PHE A 91 14.40 -0.90 -5.48
C PHE A 91 15.74 -0.26 -5.78
N LYS A 92 16.79 -0.76 -5.14
CA LYS A 92 18.15 -0.28 -5.37
C LYS A 92 18.65 -0.70 -6.74
N GLU A 93 18.27 -1.90 -7.21
CA GLU A 93 18.61 -2.35 -8.55
C GLU A 93 17.95 -1.51 -9.63
N GLU A 94 16.65 -1.22 -9.53
CA GLU A 94 15.96 -0.34 -10.48
C GLU A 94 16.57 1.05 -10.49
N GLU A 95 16.89 1.63 -9.33
CA GLU A 95 17.57 2.91 -9.24
C GLU A 95 18.98 2.86 -9.82
N ILE A 96 19.71 1.79 -9.55
CA ILE A 96 21.05 1.58 -10.07
C ILE A 96 21.00 1.43 -11.58
N TYR A 97 20.09 0.65 -12.13
CA TYR A 97 19.91 0.50 -13.57
C TYR A 97 19.54 1.82 -14.26
N ARG A 98 18.63 2.60 -13.67
CA ARG A 98 18.30 3.93 -14.17
C ARG A 98 19.50 4.86 -14.17
N LYS A 99 20.27 4.88 -13.08
CA LYS A 99 21.48 5.68 -12.98
C LYS A 99 22.56 5.23 -13.96
N LEU A 100 22.69 3.93 -14.19
CA LEU A 100 23.62 3.39 -15.16
C LEU A 100 23.20 3.74 -16.59
N GLU A 101 21.91 3.73 -16.91
CA GLU A 101 21.39 4.17 -18.20
C GLU A 101 21.65 5.67 -18.43
N GLU A 102 21.42 6.50 -17.41
CA GLU A 102 21.71 7.93 -17.45
C GLU A 102 23.21 8.19 -17.67
N ILE A 103 24.07 7.47 -16.96
CA ILE A 103 25.53 7.58 -17.11
C ILE A 103 25.95 7.09 -18.50
N SER A 104 25.37 5.99 -18.98
CA SER A 104 25.64 5.44 -20.30
C SER A 104 25.28 6.42 -21.43
N ASN A 105 24.17 7.13 -21.27
CA ASN A 105 23.71 8.14 -22.20
C ASN A 105 24.61 9.39 -22.20
N ASP A 106 25.16 9.75 -21.04
CA ASP A 106 26.07 10.88 -20.88
C ASP A 106 27.44 10.62 -21.47
N PHE A 107 27.84 9.36 -21.61
CA PHE A 107 29.14 8.97 -22.21
C PHE A 107 29.09 8.75 -23.71
N ASN A 108 27.92 8.80 -24.30
CA ASN A 108 27.74 8.70 -25.72
C ASN A 108 27.44 10.06 -26.35
#